data_5ebd87b0137d7ffe7254062c633732f3
#
_entry.id   5ebd87b0137d7ffe7254062c633732f3
#
_cell.length_a   1.000
_cell.length_b   1.000
_cell.length_c   1.000
_cell.angle_alpha   90.00
_cell.angle_beta   90.00
_cell.angle_gamma   90.00
#
_symmetry.space_group_name_H-M   'P 1'
#
loop_
_entity.id
_entity.type
_entity.pdbx_description
1 polymer ?
#
loop_
_entity_poly.entity_id
_entity_poly.type
_entity_poly.pdbx_seq_one_letter_code
_entity_poly.pdbx_strand_id
1 'polypeptide(L)'
;MGTALFLGHANTEMRGGPAIFKSVYEAWPGKKCMVFESHYINMIKKLIPYLFNGEINLIIMENEYFTDIFIALFIKIFRRKMRFYGPAYHIPPSSKSPKEFIQYLPHYLDYKLGIWFMSFIYTKIYTENLYMKNYFKSLNSKVDVIVESPGIKCKFIKPISYIHSITKDIDFLFLTSFTANKGLYDYLHLVAALSKKFEYARFAMGGFANESTISEINDFITSNNIKNLEIKTNLSEDDKYQLFARAKIYVLPSQEDGIPITFYEAWGYGDVVVAYLLDTYSDIQDYILPVELGNFHQLLEKCTFALLNYEGLKKKFADKCYYYARDHSYENGIKNLVENIAGINTK
;
A
#
# COMPACT_ATOMS: atom_id res chain seq x y z
N MET A 1 8.23 -6.97 29.46
CA MET A 1 8.66 -6.86 28.05
C MET A 1 10.09 -6.36 28.03
N GLY A 2 10.97 -6.94 27.18
CA GLY A 2 12.30 -6.38 26.93
C GLY A 2 12.23 -5.11 26.06
N THR A 3 13.40 -4.47 25.87
CA THR A 3 13.52 -3.30 24.99
C THR A 3 13.43 -3.73 23.53
N ALA A 4 12.58 -3.08 22.74
CA ALA A 4 12.49 -3.25 21.29
C ALA A 4 13.41 -2.26 20.56
N LEU A 5 14.15 -2.75 19.58
CA LEU A 5 14.95 -1.93 18.67
C LEU A 5 14.27 -1.86 17.32
N PHE A 6 14.00 -0.66 16.85
CA PHE A 6 13.41 -0.37 15.53
C PHE A 6 14.51 0.04 14.56
N LEU A 7 14.58 -0.62 13.41
CA LEU A 7 15.56 -0.37 12.36
C LEU A 7 14.87 0.09 11.09
N GLY A 8 15.17 1.30 10.64
CA GLY A 8 14.56 1.88 9.45
C GLY A 8 15.50 2.82 8.68
N HIS A 9 15.06 3.27 7.51
CA HIS A 9 15.81 4.15 6.61
C HIS A 9 15.44 5.62 6.80
N ALA A 10 16.44 6.50 6.96
CA ALA A 10 16.24 7.92 7.22
C ALA A 10 15.64 8.72 6.05
N ASN A 11 15.72 8.19 4.83
CA ASN A 11 15.30 8.90 3.62
C ASN A 11 13.93 8.46 3.09
N THR A 12 13.21 7.62 3.81
CA THR A 12 11.88 7.19 3.37
C THR A 12 10.85 8.28 3.63
N GLU A 13 10.17 8.72 2.58
CA GLU A 13 8.97 9.51 2.73
C GLU A 13 7.96 8.72 3.57
N MET A 14 7.35 9.39 4.55
CA MET A 14 6.44 8.76 5.53
C MET A 14 5.10 8.37 4.88
N ARG A 15 5.13 7.45 3.90
CA ARG A 15 3.95 6.96 3.16
C ARG A 15 3.97 5.44 3.12
N GLY A 16 2.79 4.82 3.09
CA GLY A 16 2.66 3.35 3.03
C GLY A 16 3.38 2.64 4.18
N GLY A 17 4.24 1.68 3.85
CA GLY A 17 5.00 0.87 4.80
C GLY A 17 5.76 1.66 5.86
N PRO A 18 6.56 2.69 5.50
CA PRO A 18 7.24 3.55 6.46
C PRO A 18 6.30 4.24 7.47
N ALA A 19 5.11 4.64 7.03
CA ALA A 19 4.12 5.24 7.93
C ALA A 19 3.58 4.21 8.94
N ILE A 20 3.32 2.98 8.51
CA ILE A 20 2.93 1.87 9.37
C ILE A 20 4.02 1.58 10.39
N PHE A 21 5.27 1.44 9.96
CA PHE A 21 6.42 1.20 10.83
C PHE A 21 6.56 2.27 11.93
N LYS A 22 6.46 3.55 11.56
CA LYS A 22 6.49 4.66 12.51
C LYS A 22 5.33 4.58 13.50
N SER A 23 4.12 4.28 13.03
CA SER A 23 2.95 4.17 13.90
C SER A 23 3.05 2.99 14.87
N VAL A 24 3.62 1.86 14.44
CA VAL A 24 3.94 0.73 15.34
C VAL A 24 4.98 1.16 16.38
N TYR A 25 6.01 1.92 15.99
CA TYR A 25 6.97 2.48 16.94
C TYR A 25 6.28 3.39 17.96
N GLU A 26 5.46 4.34 17.52
CA GLU A 26 4.77 5.29 18.40
C GLU A 26 3.85 4.58 19.40
N ALA A 27 3.10 3.58 18.94
CA ALA A 27 2.16 2.79 19.74
C ALA A 27 2.82 1.71 20.62
N TRP A 28 4.13 1.48 20.51
CA TRP A 28 4.81 0.42 21.26
C TRP A 28 4.73 0.63 22.79
N PRO A 29 4.21 -0.35 23.56
CA PRO A 29 3.91 -0.17 24.99
C PRO A 29 5.12 -0.32 25.92
N GLY A 30 6.24 -0.85 25.42
CA GLY A 30 7.44 -1.12 26.20
C GLY A 30 8.57 -0.12 25.99
N LYS A 31 9.72 -0.37 26.60
CA LYS A 31 10.95 0.36 26.28
C LYS A 31 11.28 0.17 24.81
N LYS A 32 11.63 1.24 24.13
CA LYS A 32 11.95 1.26 22.70
C LYS A 32 13.13 2.16 22.39
N CYS A 33 13.88 1.81 21.37
CA CYS A 33 14.88 2.66 20.75
C CYS A 33 14.79 2.52 19.24
N MET A 34 15.28 3.51 18.52
CA MET A 34 15.24 3.53 17.07
C MET A 34 16.62 3.85 16.52
N VAL A 35 17.04 3.12 15.49
CA VAL A 35 18.18 3.46 14.64
C VAL A 35 17.62 3.75 13.25
N PHE A 36 17.83 4.99 12.83
CA PHE A 36 17.38 5.51 11.55
C PHE A 36 18.59 6.00 10.78
N GLU A 37 18.87 5.41 9.61
CA GLU A 37 20.06 5.72 8.84
C GLU A 37 19.85 5.44 7.35
N SER A 38 20.37 6.31 6.49
CA SER A 38 20.27 6.18 5.04
C SER A 38 21.30 5.21 4.43
N HIS A 39 22.40 4.96 5.13
CA HIS A 39 23.51 4.14 4.66
C HIS A 39 23.72 2.91 5.53
N TYR A 40 23.73 1.71 4.94
CA TYR A 40 23.87 0.43 5.64
C TYR A 40 25.13 0.34 6.53
N ILE A 41 26.28 0.87 6.06
CA ILE A 41 27.52 0.87 6.86
C ILE A 41 27.36 1.68 8.14
N ASN A 42 26.72 2.83 8.06
CA ASN A 42 26.45 3.68 9.21
C ASN A 42 25.42 3.04 10.14
N MET A 43 24.40 2.39 9.58
CA MET A 43 23.43 1.62 10.34
C MET A 43 24.12 0.52 11.15
N ILE A 44 25.01 -0.27 10.52
CA ILE A 44 25.78 -1.32 11.22
C ILE A 44 26.64 -0.71 12.34
N LYS A 45 27.34 0.40 12.08
CA LYS A 45 28.15 1.08 13.14
C LYS A 45 27.28 1.51 14.32
N LYS A 46 26.11 2.09 14.07
CA LYS A 46 25.16 2.49 15.11
C LYS A 46 24.55 1.30 15.85
N LEU A 47 24.49 0.12 15.23
CA LEU A 47 23.97 -1.10 15.84
C LEU A 47 24.94 -1.75 16.82
N ILE A 48 26.25 -1.57 16.67
CA ILE A 48 27.26 -2.23 17.52
C ILE A 48 26.96 -2.11 19.03
N PRO A 49 26.64 -0.92 19.59
CA PRO A 49 26.32 -0.79 21.01
C PRO A 49 25.12 -1.63 21.45
N TYR A 50 24.14 -1.81 20.54
CA TYR A 50 22.92 -2.57 20.83
C TYR A 50 23.12 -4.09 20.72
N LEU A 51 24.13 -4.55 19.95
CA LEU A 51 24.45 -5.98 19.84
C LEU A 51 24.87 -6.59 21.19
N PHE A 52 25.51 -5.78 22.02
CA PHE A 52 26.00 -6.22 23.35
C PHE A 52 25.05 -5.83 24.49
N ASN A 53 23.99 -5.09 24.21
CA ASN A 53 22.98 -4.73 25.20
C ASN A 53 22.04 -5.92 25.46
N GLY A 54 22.15 -6.53 26.63
CA GLY A 54 21.36 -7.69 27.06
C GLY A 54 19.85 -7.41 27.19
N GLU A 55 19.44 -6.15 27.32
CA GLU A 55 18.03 -5.78 27.45
C GLU A 55 17.27 -5.88 26.12
N ILE A 56 17.98 -5.73 24.98
CA ILE A 56 17.36 -5.83 23.65
C ILE A 56 17.27 -7.30 23.26
N ASN A 57 16.04 -7.76 23.05
CA ASN A 57 15.75 -9.14 22.64
C ASN A 57 14.81 -9.21 21.41
N LEU A 58 14.44 -8.06 20.89
CA LEU A 58 13.49 -7.91 19.78
C LEU A 58 13.96 -6.79 18.84
N ILE A 59 13.99 -7.07 17.56
CA ILE A 59 14.26 -6.11 16.50
C ILE A 59 13.08 -6.08 15.54
N ILE A 60 12.60 -4.89 15.22
CA ILE A 60 11.53 -4.64 14.26
C ILE A 60 12.16 -3.92 13.05
N MET A 61 12.07 -4.56 11.89
CA MET A 61 12.59 -4.05 10.62
C MET A 61 11.52 -3.28 9.87
N GLU A 62 11.92 -2.29 9.07
CA GLU A 62 11.01 -1.46 8.28
C GLU A 62 10.62 -2.12 6.95
N ASN A 63 11.54 -2.83 6.31
CA ASN A 63 11.40 -3.33 4.95
C ASN A 63 11.72 -4.83 4.82
N GLU A 64 11.37 -5.38 3.66
CA GLU A 64 11.57 -6.77 3.26
C GLU A 64 12.74 -7.00 2.28
N TYR A 65 13.54 -5.97 1.96
CA TYR A 65 14.68 -6.11 1.06
C TYR A 65 15.78 -7.00 1.62
N PHE A 66 16.44 -7.77 0.76
CA PHE A 66 17.53 -8.67 1.17
C PHE A 66 18.65 -7.94 1.89
N THR A 67 18.97 -6.72 1.47
CA THR A 67 19.96 -5.87 2.12
C THR A 67 19.64 -5.58 3.58
N ASP A 68 18.35 -5.37 3.93
CA ASP A 68 17.90 -5.18 5.32
C ASP A 68 17.97 -6.49 6.10
N ILE A 69 17.60 -7.59 5.45
CA ILE A 69 17.62 -8.92 6.05
C ILE A 69 19.06 -9.41 6.29
N PHE A 70 20.01 -8.96 5.48
CA PHE A 70 21.43 -9.23 5.71
C PHE A 70 21.90 -8.69 7.05
N ILE A 71 21.40 -7.53 7.49
CA ILE A 71 21.65 -7.00 8.83
C ILE A 71 21.06 -7.92 9.90
N ALA A 72 19.84 -8.41 9.70
CA ALA A 72 19.21 -9.36 10.62
C ALA A 72 20.01 -10.67 10.72
N LEU A 73 20.49 -11.19 9.59
CA LEU A 73 21.35 -12.37 9.53
C LEU A 73 22.67 -12.14 10.28
N PHE A 74 23.33 -11.01 10.05
CA PHE A 74 24.56 -10.62 10.75
C PHE A 74 24.35 -10.59 12.27
N ILE A 75 23.28 -9.95 12.74
CA ILE A 75 22.96 -9.89 14.17
C ILE A 75 22.70 -11.31 14.71
N LYS A 76 22.02 -12.17 13.95
CA LYS A 76 21.69 -13.54 14.36
C LYS A 76 22.93 -14.40 14.61
N ILE A 77 24.06 -14.14 13.93
CA ILE A 77 25.34 -14.81 14.17
C ILE A 77 25.82 -14.59 15.61
N PHE A 78 25.71 -13.35 16.10
CA PHE A 78 26.17 -12.97 17.47
C PHE A 78 25.09 -13.18 18.53
N ARG A 79 23.83 -13.05 18.16
CA ARG A 79 22.68 -13.07 19.07
C ARG A 79 21.62 -14.07 18.58
N ARG A 80 21.91 -15.38 18.65
CA ARG A 80 21.02 -16.46 18.14
C ARG A 80 19.59 -16.42 18.66
N LYS A 81 19.37 -15.94 19.90
CA LYS A 81 18.05 -15.84 20.54
C LYS A 81 17.31 -14.52 20.18
N MET A 82 17.95 -13.63 19.40
CA MET A 82 17.30 -12.40 18.96
C MET A 82 16.06 -12.71 18.11
N ARG A 83 14.96 -12.04 18.43
CA ARG A 83 13.70 -12.15 17.68
C ARG A 83 13.64 -11.03 16.66
N PHE A 84 13.23 -11.37 15.44
CA PHE A 84 13.07 -10.43 14.34
C PHE A 84 11.62 -10.41 13.89
N TYR A 85 11.10 -9.21 13.61
CA TYR A 85 9.78 -8.93 13.08
C TYR A 85 9.91 -7.94 11.95
N GLY A 86 9.09 -8.07 10.92
CA GLY A 86 9.08 -7.12 9.82
C GLY A 86 7.95 -7.37 8.85
N PRO A 87 7.69 -6.38 7.98
CA PRO A 87 6.65 -6.48 6.96
C PRO A 87 7.10 -7.30 5.76
N ALA A 88 6.11 -7.79 5.04
CA ALA A 88 6.24 -8.23 3.66
C ALA A 88 4.94 -7.91 2.93
N TYR A 89 4.98 -6.87 2.12
CA TYR A 89 3.77 -6.30 1.53
C TYR A 89 3.34 -7.05 0.27
N HIS A 90 4.25 -7.33 -0.65
CA HIS A 90 3.93 -7.96 -1.93
C HIS A 90 5.15 -8.67 -2.53
N ILE A 91 4.91 -9.46 -3.57
CA ILE A 91 5.94 -10.02 -4.44
C ILE A 91 5.86 -9.28 -5.76
N PRO A 92 6.95 -8.65 -6.22
CA PRO A 92 6.94 -8.00 -7.51
C PRO A 92 6.59 -8.98 -8.63
N PRO A 93 5.69 -8.61 -9.56
CA PRO A 93 5.29 -9.48 -10.65
C PRO A 93 6.47 -9.76 -11.59
N SER A 94 6.53 -10.99 -12.10
CA SER A 94 7.49 -11.38 -13.14
C SER A 94 7.05 -10.99 -14.56
N SER A 95 5.83 -10.46 -14.72
CA SER A 95 5.17 -10.20 -16.00
C SER A 95 5.57 -8.86 -16.63
N LYS A 96 6.89 -8.64 -16.80
CA LYS A 96 7.39 -7.48 -17.58
C LYS A 96 7.86 -7.95 -18.95
N SER A 97 7.90 -7.03 -19.92
CA SER A 97 8.51 -7.33 -21.21
C SER A 97 9.96 -7.83 -21.00
N PRO A 98 10.54 -8.68 -21.88
CA PRO A 98 11.88 -9.22 -21.68
C PRO A 98 12.94 -8.15 -21.45
N LYS A 99 12.83 -6.99 -22.09
CA LYS A 99 13.77 -5.87 -21.93
C LYS A 99 13.62 -5.20 -20.57
N GLU A 100 12.40 -4.93 -20.15
CA GLU A 100 12.09 -4.35 -18.83
C GLU A 100 12.43 -5.33 -17.71
N PHE A 101 12.21 -6.64 -17.93
CA PHE A 101 12.54 -7.67 -16.96
C PHE A 101 14.04 -7.72 -16.67
N ILE A 102 14.91 -7.60 -17.70
CA ILE A 102 16.37 -7.58 -17.51
C ILE A 102 16.79 -6.40 -16.62
N GLN A 103 16.23 -5.22 -16.83
CA GLN A 103 16.53 -4.04 -16.00
C GLN A 103 15.99 -4.19 -14.58
N TYR A 104 14.87 -4.86 -14.43
CA TYR A 104 14.19 -5.08 -13.16
C TYR A 104 14.72 -6.28 -12.37
N LEU A 105 15.43 -7.20 -13.03
CA LEU A 105 15.90 -8.46 -12.45
C LEU A 105 16.67 -8.30 -11.13
N PRO A 106 17.60 -7.33 -10.96
CA PRO A 106 18.29 -7.16 -9.69
C PRO A 106 17.32 -6.87 -8.54
N HIS A 107 16.35 -6.00 -8.75
CA HIS A 107 15.31 -5.67 -7.76
C HIS A 107 14.42 -6.88 -7.45
N TYR A 108 14.00 -7.62 -8.49
CA TYR A 108 13.21 -8.84 -8.33
C TYR A 108 13.96 -9.90 -7.52
N LEU A 109 15.28 -10.08 -7.79
CA LEU A 109 16.10 -11.03 -7.04
C LEU A 109 16.31 -10.59 -5.60
N ASP A 110 16.55 -9.30 -5.35
CA ASP A 110 16.68 -8.74 -4.01
C ASP A 110 15.42 -9.04 -3.17
N TYR A 111 14.25 -8.81 -3.73
CA TYR A 111 12.98 -9.14 -3.10
C TYR A 111 12.80 -10.63 -2.83
N LYS A 112 13.00 -11.47 -3.85
CA LYS A 112 12.82 -12.92 -3.73
C LYS A 112 13.76 -13.55 -2.70
N LEU A 113 15.02 -13.13 -2.70
CA LEU A 113 15.99 -13.56 -1.70
C LEU A 113 15.61 -13.04 -0.32
N GLY A 114 15.20 -11.77 -0.23
CA GLY A 114 14.73 -11.17 1.00
C GLY A 114 13.61 -11.99 1.63
N ILE A 115 12.53 -12.22 0.91
CA ILE A 115 11.37 -13.00 1.36
C ILE A 115 11.77 -14.44 1.75
N TRP A 116 12.64 -15.07 0.96
CA TRP A 116 13.12 -16.41 1.27
C TRP A 116 13.87 -16.45 2.60
N PHE A 117 14.83 -15.56 2.81
CA PHE A 117 15.59 -15.48 4.08
C PHE A 117 14.69 -15.08 5.26
N MET A 118 13.74 -14.14 5.08
CA MET A 118 12.80 -13.78 6.13
C MET A 118 12.06 -14.99 6.68
N SER A 119 11.64 -15.91 5.79
CA SER A 119 10.87 -17.10 6.18
C SER A 119 11.60 -18.01 7.17
N PHE A 120 12.95 -17.94 7.23
CA PHE A 120 13.80 -18.74 8.13
C PHE A 120 14.39 -17.96 9.31
N ILE A 121 14.56 -16.66 9.15
CA ILE A 121 15.26 -15.82 10.15
C ILE A 121 14.27 -15.13 11.09
N TYR A 122 13.13 -14.68 10.56
CA TYR A 122 12.18 -13.91 11.33
C TYR A 122 11.33 -14.79 12.23
N THR A 123 11.03 -14.26 13.40
CA THR A 123 10.15 -14.92 14.37
C THR A 123 8.69 -14.77 13.95
N LYS A 124 8.35 -13.57 13.47
CA LYS A 124 7.04 -13.28 12.88
C LYS A 124 7.20 -12.33 11.70
N ILE A 125 6.36 -12.52 10.71
CA ILE A 125 6.24 -11.65 9.55
C ILE A 125 4.83 -11.09 9.58
N TYR A 126 4.66 -9.80 9.30
CA TYR A 126 3.32 -9.29 9.05
C TYR A 126 3.12 -8.96 7.58
N THR A 127 1.91 -9.16 7.10
CA THR A 127 1.50 -8.91 5.74
C THR A 127 0.06 -8.39 5.70
N GLU A 128 -0.32 -7.79 4.58
CA GLU A 128 -1.63 -7.18 4.42
C GLU A 128 -2.68 -8.16 3.86
N ASN A 129 -2.28 -9.35 3.39
CA ASN A 129 -3.16 -10.27 2.64
C ASN A 129 -2.82 -11.75 2.85
N LEU A 130 -3.82 -12.61 2.58
CA LEU A 130 -3.68 -14.07 2.70
C LEU A 130 -2.77 -14.67 1.63
N TYR A 131 -2.67 -14.06 0.45
CA TYR A 131 -1.76 -14.52 -0.60
C TYR A 131 -0.32 -14.57 -0.09
N MET A 132 0.17 -13.47 0.50
CA MET A 132 1.51 -13.42 1.08
C MET A 132 1.69 -14.39 2.25
N LYS A 133 0.69 -14.51 3.12
CA LYS A 133 0.71 -15.51 4.20
C LYS A 133 0.89 -16.91 3.66
N ASN A 134 0.10 -17.30 2.67
CA ASN A 134 0.18 -18.63 2.06
C ASN A 134 1.52 -18.84 1.36
N TYR A 135 2.04 -17.82 0.69
CA TYR A 135 3.36 -17.86 0.07
C TYR A 135 4.47 -18.12 1.11
N PHE A 136 4.49 -17.40 2.23
CA PHE A 136 5.46 -17.65 3.30
C PHE A 136 5.30 -19.05 3.90
N LYS A 137 4.08 -19.52 4.12
CA LYS A 137 3.80 -20.87 4.61
C LYS A 137 4.28 -21.96 3.64
N SER A 138 4.29 -21.70 2.34
CA SER A 138 4.84 -22.61 1.33
C SER A 138 6.37 -22.68 1.38
N LEU A 139 7.04 -21.58 1.73
CA LEU A 139 8.50 -21.54 1.91
C LEU A 139 8.94 -22.18 3.24
N ASN A 140 8.23 -21.90 4.30
CA ASN A 140 8.46 -22.44 5.63
C ASN A 140 7.14 -22.56 6.41
N SER A 141 6.63 -23.76 6.56
CA SER A 141 5.36 -24.01 7.26
C SER A 141 5.35 -23.57 8.73
N LYS A 142 6.53 -23.43 9.35
CA LYS A 142 6.68 -23.05 10.77
C LYS A 142 6.72 -21.53 10.98
N VAL A 143 6.91 -20.73 9.94
CA VAL A 143 6.96 -19.27 10.10
C VAL A 143 5.62 -18.73 10.61
N ASP A 144 5.65 -17.84 11.58
CA ASP A 144 4.45 -17.17 12.10
C ASP A 144 4.16 -15.92 11.24
N VAL A 145 2.98 -15.88 10.62
CA VAL A 145 2.58 -14.79 9.72
C VAL A 145 1.29 -14.17 10.22
N ILE A 146 1.38 -12.90 10.60
CA ILE A 146 0.26 -12.05 10.97
C ILE A 146 -0.31 -11.44 9.69
N VAL A 147 -1.61 -11.53 9.48
CA VAL A 147 -2.31 -10.79 8.41
C VAL A 147 -3.04 -9.64 9.05
N GLU A 148 -2.64 -8.44 8.71
CA GLU A 148 -3.27 -7.22 9.21
C GLU A 148 -3.09 -6.10 8.17
N SER A 149 -4.17 -5.43 7.82
CA SER A 149 -4.14 -4.34 6.83
C SER A 149 -4.70 -3.06 7.45
N PRO A 150 -3.83 -2.18 7.97
CA PRO A 150 -4.24 -0.86 8.44
C PRO A 150 -4.84 -0.03 7.31
N GLY A 151 -6.12 0.27 7.41
CA GLY A 151 -6.88 0.95 6.36
C GLY A 151 -7.08 2.46 6.59
N ILE A 152 -8.33 2.90 6.55
CA ILE A 152 -8.70 4.31 6.73
C ILE A 152 -8.49 4.78 8.17
N LYS A 153 -7.94 5.99 8.38
CA LYS A 153 -7.81 6.59 9.71
C LYS A 153 -9.19 6.94 10.29
N CYS A 154 -9.41 6.57 11.55
CA CYS A 154 -10.71 6.76 12.25
C CYS A 154 -11.26 8.19 12.16
N LYS A 155 -10.39 9.20 12.26
CA LYS A 155 -10.79 10.62 12.18
C LYS A 155 -11.45 11.02 10.86
N PHE A 156 -11.24 10.24 9.80
CA PHE A 156 -11.82 10.49 8.47
C PHE A 156 -13.02 9.60 8.15
N ILE A 157 -13.33 8.62 9.00
CA ILE A 157 -14.52 7.79 8.85
C ILE A 157 -15.75 8.66 9.15
N LYS A 158 -16.59 8.88 8.14
CA LYS A 158 -17.86 9.63 8.30
C LYS A 158 -19.00 8.65 8.60
N PRO A 159 -20.10 9.11 9.23
CA PRO A 159 -21.31 8.28 9.38
C PRO A 159 -21.82 7.79 8.02
N ILE A 160 -22.41 6.59 7.98
CA ILE A 160 -22.97 6.02 6.74
C ILE A 160 -24.04 6.92 6.11
N SER A 161 -24.81 7.63 6.93
CA SER A 161 -25.80 8.60 6.46
C SER A 161 -25.18 9.74 5.63
N TYR A 162 -23.96 10.19 6.01
CA TYR A 162 -23.20 11.15 5.23
C TYR A 162 -22.83 10.58 3.86
N ILE A 163 -22.36 9.32 3.81
CA ILE A 163 -21.98 8.65 2.57
C ILE A 163 -23.18 8.55 1.60
N HIS A 164 -24.37 8.29 2.13
CA HIS A 164 -25.59 8.24 1.31
C HIS A 164 -26.05 9.62 0.80
N SER A 165 -25.80 10.68 1.57
CA SER A 165 -26.27 12.04 1.26
C SER A 165 -25.31 12.88 0.44
N ILE A 166 -24.02 12.51 0.37
CA ILE A 166 -22.99 13.30 -0.29
C ILE A 166 -23.19 13.34 -1.80
N THR A 167 -23.15 14.54 -2.35
CA THR A 167 -23.17 14.75 -3.80
C THR A 167 -21.76 14.62 -4.37
N LYS A 168 -21.56 13.74 -5.34
CA LYS A 168 -20.28 13.47 -5.99
C LYS A 168 -20.23 14.10 -7.37
N ASP A 169 -19.20 14.92 -7.60
CA ASP A 169 -19.04 15.70 -8.85
C ASP A 169 -17.82 15.28 -9.69
N ILE A 170 -17.00 14.36 -9.20
CA ILE A 170 -15.89 13.74 -9.92
C ILE A 170 -16.31 12.32 -10.32
N ASP A 171 -16.33 12.02 -11.62
CA ASP A 171 -16.70 10.70 -12.09
C ASP A 171 -15.58 9.67 -11.87
N PHE A 172 -14.32 10.06 -12.14
CA PHE A 172 -13.16 9.17 -11.99
C PHE A 172 -12.04 9.86 -11.23
N LEU A 173 -11.55 9.19 -10.19
CA LEU A 173 -10.44 9.62 -9.36
C LEU A 173 -9.27 8.63 -9.45
N PHE A 174 -8.07 9.13 -9.71
CA PHE A 174 -6.79 8.45 -9.51
C PHE A 174 -6.03 9.15 -8.39
N LEU A 175 -5.77 8.45 -7.28
CA LEU A 175 -5.15 9.06 -6.11
C LEU A 175 -4.08 8.13 -5.55
N THR A 176 -2.82 8.39 -5.95
CA THR A 176 -1.62 7.64 -5.58
C THR A 176 -0.37 8.40 -6.02
N SER A 177 0.83 7.86 -5.79
CA SER A 177 2.05 8.42 -6.40
C SER A 177 1.97 8.33 -7.93
N PHE A 178 2.36 9.39 -8.63
CA PHE A 178 2.31 9.46 -10.10
C PHE A 178 3.51 8.72 -10.70
N THR A 179 3.43 7.40 -10.70
CA THR A 179 4.49 6.51 -11.20
C THR A 179 3.91 5.47 -12.16
N ALA A 180 4.74 4.95 -13.06
CA ALA A 180 4.32 3.98 -14.05
C ALA A 180 3.77 2.68 -13.43
N ASN A 181 4.40 2.18 -12.35
CA ASN A 181 3.94 0.97 -11.65
C ASN A 181 2.59 1.15 -10.94
N LYS A 182 2.18 2.38 -10.62
CA LYS A 182 0.84 2.70 -10.10
C LYS A 182 -0.21 2.92 -11.21
N GLY A 183 0.19 2.76 -12.47
CA GLY A 183 -0.70 2.84 -13.62
C GLY A 183 -1.00 4.27 -14.07
N LEU A 184 -0.07 5.21 -13.84
CA LEU A 184 -0.21 6.61 -14.28
C LEU A 184 -0.60 6.71 -15.75
N TYR A 185 0.13 6.04 -16.63
CA TYR A 185 -0.10 6.16 -18.09
C TYR A 185 -1.40 5.47 -18.51
N ASP A 186 -1.77 4.35 -17.88
CA ASP A 186 -3.06 3.70 -18.15
C ASP A 186 -4.22 4.60 -17.74
N TYR A 187 -4.09 5.32 -16.62
CA TYR A 187 -5.12 6.30 -16.23
C TYR A 187 -5.18 7.49 -17.19
N LEU A 188 -4.05 8.05 -17.63
CA LEU A 188 -4.03 9.15 -18.60
C LEU A 188 -4.66 8.74 -19.95
N HIS A 189 -4.35 7.56 -20.45
CA HIS A 189 -4.97 7.00 -21.65
C HIS A 189 -6.47 6.76 -21.46
N LEU A 190 -6.89 6.29 -20.28
CA LEU A 190 -8.30 6.14 -19.91
C LEU A 190 -9.03 7.48 -19.97
N VAL A 191 -8.45 8.54 -19.36
CA VAL A 191 -9.00 9.89 -19.38
C VAL A 191 -9.15 10.37 -20.83
N ALA A 192 -8.11 10.23 -21.67
CA ALA A 192 -8.15 10.64 -23.06
C ALA A 192 -9.25 9.92 -23.86
N ALA A 193 -9.42 8.61 -23.64
CA ALA A 193 -10.44 7.82 -24.31
C ALA A 193 -11.87 8.17 -23.84
N LEU A 194 -12.08 8.30 -22.54
CA LEU A 194 -13.38 8.60 -21.96
C LEU A 194 -13.80 10.05 -22.20
N SER A 195 -12.88 11.03 -22.19
CA SER A 195 -13.18 12.43 -22.51
C SER A 195 -13.71 12.60 -23.95
N LYS A 196 -13.21 11.79 -24.88
CA LYS A 196 -13.73 11.78 -26.27
C LYS A 196 -15.14 11.18 -26.39
N LYS A 197 -15.43 10.19 -25.53
CA LYS A 197 -16.71 9.46 -25.55
C LYS A 197 -17.80 10.14 -24.73
N PHE A 198 -17.41 10.80 -23.63
CA PHE A 198 -18.31 11.42 -22.64
C PHE A 198 -17.78 12.82 -22.30
N GLU A 199 -18.21 13.85 -23.05
CA GLU A 199 -17.76 15.23 -22.86
C GLU A 199 -18.10 15.79 -21.46
N TYR A 200 -19.13 15.24 -20.82
CA TYR A 200 -19.59 15.64 -19.48
C TYR A 200 -18.79 14.99 -18.35
N ALA A 201 -18.04 13.92 -18.62
CA ALA A 201 -17.31 13.19 -17.57
C ALA A 201 -16.21 14.06 -16.96
N ARG A 202 -16.06 14.00 -15.64
CA ARG A 202 -15.08 14.76 -14.86
C ARG A 202 -14.06 13.83 -14.24
N PHE A 203 -12.79 14.20 -14.38
CA PHE A 203 -11.67 13.40 -13.89
C PHE A 203 -10.86 14.18 -12.87
N ALA A 204 -10.26 13.47 -11.93
CA ALA A 204 -9.29 14.05 -11.02
C ALA A 204 -8.10 13.11 -10.80
N MET A 205 -6.93 13.71 -10.61
CA MET A 205 -5.71 13.05 -10.19
C MET A 205 -5.18 13.71 -8.93
N GLY A 206 -4.80 12.91 -7.94
CA GLY A 206 -4.20 13.39 -6.71
C GLY A 206 -2.99 12.58 -6.30
N GLY A 207 -1.92 13.22 -5.82
CA GLY A 207 -0.79 12.47 -5.33
C GLY A 207 0.53 13.22 -5.32
N PHE A 208 1.60 12.42 -5.22
CA PHE A 208 2.96 12.94 -5.31
C PHE A 208 3.50 12.76 -6.72
N ALA A 209 4.13 13.82 -7.24
CA ALA A 209 4.84 13.78 -8.49
C ALA A 209 6.07 14.73 -8.43
N ASN A 210 7.12 14.38 -9.15
CA ASN A 210 8.23 15.31 -9.40
C ASN A 210 7.89 16.24 -10.57
N GLU A 211 8.68 17.29 -10.75
CA GLU A 211 8.45 18.30 -11.80
C GLU A 211 8.49 17.72 -13.21
N SER A 212 9.38 16.77 -13.48
CA SER A 212 9.47 16.08 -14.78
C SER A 212 8.17 15.34 -15.09
N THR A 213 7.63 14.57 -14.14
CA THR A 213 6.37 13.84 -14.31
C THR A 213 5.19 14.79 -14.54
N ILE A 214 5.17 15.94 -13.84
CA ILE A 214 4.11 16.96 -14.08
C ILE A 214 4.21 17.55 -15.47
N SER A 215 5.43 17.81 -15.97
CA SER A 215 5.62 18.29 -17.36
C SER A 215 5.09 17.27 -18.37
N GLU A 216 5.46 15.99 -18.21
CA GLU A 216 4.98 14.90 -19.08
C GLU A 216 3.43 14.79 -19.09
N ILE A 217 2.79 14.93 -17.93
CA ILE A 217 1.32 14.91 -17.80
C ILE A 217 0.71 16.11 -18.56
N ASN A 218 1.27 17.32 -18.40
CA ASN A 218 0.78 18.51 -19.07
C ASN A 218 0.91 18.42 -20.60
N ASP A 219 2.03 17.87 -21.08
CA ASP A 219 2.24 17.63 -22.50
C ASP A 219 1.23 16.62 -23.05
N PHE A 220 0.94 15.56 -22.29
CA PHE A 220 -0.07 14.57 -22.66
C PHE A 220 -1.47 15.18 -22.71
N ILE A 221 -1.85 16.00 -21.72
CA ILE A 221 -3.15 16.71 -21.65
C ILE A 221 -3.31 17.62 -22.86
N THR A 222 -2.29 18.40 -23.17
CA THR A 222 -2.29 19.34 -24.31
C THR A 222 -2.43 18.59 -25.63
N SER A 223 -1.61 17.56 -25.84
CA SER A 223 -1.59 16.75 -27.08
C SER A 223 -2.91 16.00 -27.32
N ASN A 224 -3.64 15.65 -26.27
CA ASN A 224 -4.93 14.95 -26.35
C ASN A 224 -6.15 15.86 -26.20
N ASN A 225 -5.95 17.21 -26.06
CA ASN A 225 -7.01 18.21 -25.87
C ASN A 225 -7.97 17.87 -24.69
N ILE A 226 -7.40 17.40 -23.56
CA ILE A 226 -8.15 17.06 -22.36
C ILE A 226 -8.47 18.35 -21.60
N LYS A 227 -9.76 18.63 -21.31
CA LYS A 227 -10.21 19.88 -20.67
C LYS A 227 -10.88 19.67 -19.30
N ASN A 228 -11.16 18.43 -18.94
CA ASN A 228 -12.00 18.03 -17.80
C ASN A 228 -11.25 17.20 -16.74
N LEU A 229 -9.94 17.38 -16.63
CA LEU A 229 -9.06 16.73 -15.66
C LEU A 229 -8.53 17.74 -14.64
N GLU A 230 -8.90 17.56 -13.37
CA GLU A 230 -8.33 18.27 -12.22
C GLU A 230 -7.08 17.54 -11.72
N ILE A 231 -5.96 18.25 -11.49
CA ILE A 231 -4.72 17.67 -10.97
C ILE A 231 -4.33 18.37 -9.68
N LYS A 232 -4.08 17.60 -8.64
CA LYS A 232 -3.59 18.09 -7.35
C LYS A 232 -2.37 17.32 -6.90
N THR A 233 -1.28 18.03 -6.63
CA THR A 233 -0.04 17.46 -6.11
C THR A 233 0.21 17.91 -4.67
N ASN A 234 1.03 17.14 -3.94
CA ASN A 234 1.43 17.46 -2.56
C ASN A 234 0.25 17.72 -1.62
N LEU A 235 -0.78 16.89 -1.74
CA LEU A 235 -2.02 17.00 -0.97
C LEU A 235 -1.79 16.88 0.53
N SER A 236 -2.48 17.73 1.29
CA SER A 236 -2.74 17.47 2.71
C SER A 236 -3.64 16.24 2.87
N GLU A 237 -3.69 15.66 4.08
CA GLU A 237 -4.65 14.59 4.35
C GLU A 237 -6.09 15.04 4.11
N ASP A 238 -6.45 16.26 4.55
CA ASP A 238 -7.80 16.77 4.38
C ASP A 238 -8.16 16.94 2.88
N ASP A 239 -7.26 17.48 2.06
CA ASP A 239 -7.48 17.61 0.62
C ASP A 239 -7.64 16.25 -0.05
N LYS A 240 -6.85 15.24 0.38
CA LYS A 240 -6.97 13.88 -0.09
C LYS A 240 -8.37 13.32 0.16
N TYR A 241 -8.88 13.46 1.39
CA TYR A 241 -10.21 12.95 1.73
C TYR A 241 -11.35 13.76 1.11
N GLN A 242 -11.13 15.05 0.79
CA GLN A 242 -12.07 15.82 -0.02
C GLN A 242 -12.20 15.26 -1.45
N LEU A 243 -11.11 14.77 -2.06
CA LEU A 243 -11.18 14.14 -3.36
C LEU A 243 -12.01 12.84 -3.33
N PHE A 244 -11.81 11.96 -2.33
CA PHE A 244 -12.66 10.78 -2.15
C PHE A 244 -14.13 11.17 -1.90
N ALA A 245 -14.38 12.20 -1.10
CA ALA A 245 -15.74 12.68 -0.85
C ALA A 245 -16.46 13.11 -2.14
N ARG A 246 -15.74 13.60 -3.14
CA ARG A 246 -16.25 14.08 -4.43
C ARG A 246 -16.28 13.01 -5.51
N ALA A 247 -15.55 11.91 -5.35
CA ALA A 247 -15.37 10.89 -6.39
C ALA A 247 -16.50 9.86 -6.40
N LYS A 248 -16.94 9.45 -7.60
CA LYS A 248 -17.87 8.32 -7.79
C LYS A 248 -17.11 7.00 -7.94
N ILE A 249 -16.07 7.01 -8.75
CA ILE A 249 -15.29 5.82 -9.13
C ILE A 249 -13.83 6.12 -8.86
N TYR A 250 -13.22 5.31 -7.99
CA TYR A 250 -11.79 5.30 -7.77
C TYR A 250 -11.13 4.29 -8.72
N VAL A 251 -10.15 4.73 -9.50
CA VAL A 251 -9.47 3.88 -10.49
C VAL A 251 -8.01 3.74 -10.10
N LEU A 252 -7.55 2.50 -9.87
CA LEU A 252 -6.15 2.20 -9.58
C LEU A 252 -5.65 1.06 -10.46
N PRO A 253 -5.11 1.35 -11.67
CA PRO A 253 -4.53 0.35 -12.55
C PRO A 253 -3.08 0.05 -12.16
N SER A 254 -2.84 -0.20 -10.86
CA SER A 254 -1.51 -0.54 -10.34
C SER A 254 -1.06 -1.90 -10.84
N GLN A 255 0.19 -1.98 -11.27
CA GLN A 255 0.80 -3.23 -11.73
C GLN A 255 1.47 -4.00 -10.58
N GLU A 256 1.64 -3.34 -9.43
CA GLU A 256 2.36 -3.89 -8.28
C GLU A 256 1.89 -3.20 -7.00
N ASP A 257 1.29 -3.95 -6.09
CA ASP A 257 0.84 -3.45 -4.80
C ASP A 257 0.62 -4.59 -3.78
N GLY A 258 0.64 -4.24 -2.49
CA GLY A 258 -0.03 -5.03 -1.45
C GLY A 258 -1.54 -4.80 -1.50
N ILE A 259 -2.20 -4.57 -0.38
CA ILE A 259 -3.55 -4.00 -0.38
C ILE A 259 -3.42 -2.48 -0.19
N PRO A 260 -3.78 -1.65 -1.20
CA PRO A 260 -3.63 -0.21 -1.08
C PRO A 260 -4.51 0.38 0.02
N ILE A 261 -3.93 1.16 0.92
CA ILE A 261 -4.70 1.91 1.93
C ILE A 261 -5.78 2.78 1.27
N THR A 262 -5.49 3.29 0.08
CA THR A 262 -6.43 4.09 -0.72
C THR A 262 -7.71 3.35 -1.10
N PHE A 263 -7.73 2.01 -1.11
CA PHE A 263 -8.98 1.26 -1.29
C PHE A 263 -9.89 1.43 -0.08
N TYR A 264 -9.35 1.28 1.13
CA TYR A 264 -10.13 1.50 2.36
C TYR A 264 -10.62 2.94 2.46
N GLU A 265 -9.80 3.90 2.02
CA GLU A 265 -10.14 5.31 1.99
C GLU A 265 -11.29 5.57 0.98
N ALA A 266 -11.21 5.03 -0.22
CA ALA A 266 -12.26 5.11 -1.24
C ALA A 266 -13.57 4.46 -0.75
N TRP A 267 -13.49 3.25 -0.19
CA TRP A 267 -14.64 2.54 0.36
C TRP A 267 -15.27 3.28 1.55
N GLY A 268 -14.45 3.91 2.40
CA GLY A 268 -14.91 4.74 3.51
C GLY A 268 -15.74 5.95 3.06
N TYR A 269 -15.66 6.32 1.77
CA TYR A 269 -16.46 7.36 1.14
C TYR A 269 -17.49 6.82 0.13
N GLY A 270 -17.64 5.49 0.05
CA GLY A 270 -18.62 4.83 -0.81
C GLY A 270 -18.28 4.88 -2.29
N ASP A 271 -16.99 5.03 -2.64
CA ASP A 271 -16.54 5.01 -4.02
C ASP A 271 -16.56 3.58 -4.57
N VAL A 272 -16.93 3.44 -5.84
CA VAL A 272 -16.78 2.19 -6.57
C VAL A 272 -15.32 2.07 -7.01
N VAL A 273 -14.64 1.00 -6.62
CA VAL A 273 -13.23 0.79 -6.98
C VAL A 273 -13.11 -0.04 -8.25
N VAL A 274 -12.37 0.46 -9.25
CA VAL A 274 -11.96 -0.28 -10.45
C VAL A 274 -10.44 -0.44 -10.40
N ALA A 275 -9.94 -1.67 -10.50
CA ALA A 275 -8.49 -1.92 -10.37
C ALA A 275 -8.04 -3.12 -11.19
N TYR A 276 -6.77 -3.13 -11.60
CA TYR A 276 -6.14 -4.37 -12.04
C TYR A 276 -6.14 -5.39 -10.91
N LEU A 277 -6.54 -6.62 -11.22
CA LEU A 277 -6.58 -7.71 -10.25
C LEU A 277 -5.16 -8.26 -10.06
N LEU A 278 -4.60 -7.97 -8.89
CA LEU A 278 -3.34 -8.56 -8.45
C LEU A 278 -3.61 -9.79 -7.56
N ASP A 279 -2.67 -10.72 -7.50
CA ASP A 279 -2.77 -11.90 -6.62
C ASP A 279 -2.95 -11.51 -5.15
N THR A 280 -2.33 -10.38 -4.75
CA THR A 280 -2.46 -9.78 -3.41
C THR A 280 -3.87 -9.29 -3.09
N TYR A 281 -4.75 -9.15 -4.09
CA TYR A 281 -6.13 -8.69 -3.91
C TYR A 281 -7.14 -9.85 -3.77
N SER A 282 -6.67 -11.10 -3.65
CA SER A 282 -7.53 -12.28 -3.51
C SER A 282 -8.60 -12.13 -2.42
N ASP A 283 -8.24 -11.49 -1.31
CA ASP A 283 -9.11 -11.33 -0.13
C ASP A 283 -10.18 -10.23 -0.32
N ILE A 284 -9.94 -9.33 -1.28
CA ILE A 284 -10.77 -8.14 -1.50
C ILE A 284 -11.41 -8.08 -2.89
N GLN A 285 -11.24 -9.11 -3.70
CA GLN A 285 -11.76 -9.11 -5.09
C GLN A 285 -13.26 -8.85 -5.19
N ASP A 286 -14.03 -9.24 -4.17
CA ASP A 286 -15.48 -9.02 -4.12
C ASP A 286 -15.88 -7.57 -3.78
N TYR A 287 -14.92 -6.73 -3.41
CA TYR A 287 -15.10 -5.32 -3.05
C TYR A 287 -14.66 -4.35 -4.15
N ILE A 288 -14.15 -4.88 -5.26
CA ILE A 288 -13.70 -4.11 -6.43
C ILE A 288 -14.42 -4.57 -7.70
N LEU A 289 -14.31 -3.78 -8.76
CA LEU A 289 -14.57 -4.20 -10.12
C LEU A 289 -13.22 -4.61 -10.74
N PRO A 290 -12.90 -5.91 -10.77
CA PRO A 290 -11.58 -6.36 -11.20
C PRO A 290 -11.42 -6.25 -12.71
N VAL A 291 -10.19 -5.94 -13.12
CA VAL A 291 -9.72 -5.89 -14.50
C VAL A 291 -8.48 -6.76 -14.61
N GLU A 292 -8.33 -7.52 -15.67
CA GLU A 292 -7.12 -8.32 -15.92
C GLU A 292 -5.87 -7.41 -15.95
N LEU A 293 -4.80 -7.84 -15.30
CA LEU A 293 -3.56 -7.08 -15.20
C LEU A 293 -3.02 -6.67 -16.58
N GLY A 294 -2.86 -5.36 -16.79
CA GLY A 294 -2.35 -4.79 -18.04
C GLY A 294 -3.33 -4.78 -19.21
N ASN A 295 -4.56 -5.24 -19.03
CA ASN A 295 -5.59 -5.21 -20.05
C ASN A 295 -6.31 -3.87 -20.10
N PHE A 296 -5.69 -2.91 -20.81
CA PHE A 296 -6.25 -1.56 -20.97
C PHE A 296 -7.65 -1.55 -21.62
N HIS A 297 -7.91 -2.42 -22.59
CA HIS A 297 -9.22 -2.49 -23.22
C HIS A 297 -10.32 -2.85 -22.21
N GLN A 298 -10.06 -3.86 -21.39
CA GLN A 298 -10.97 -4.25 -20.30
C GLN A 298 -11.11 -3.15 -19.24
N LEU A 299 -10.03 -2.39 -18.95
CA LEU A 299 -10.09 -1.23 -18.05
C LEU A 299 -11.07 -0.17 -18.59
N LEU A 300 -10.95 0.18 -19.87
CA LEU A 300 -11.82 1.13 -20.53
C LEU A 300 -13.29 0.68 -20.54
N GLU A 301 -13.53 -0.60 -20.85
CA GLU A 301 -14.88 -1.19 -20.82
C GLU A 301 -15.48 -1.16 -19.41
N LYS A 302 -14.68 -1.55 -18.41
CA LYS A 302 -15.12 -1.61 -17.02
C LYS A 302 -15.42 -0.21 -16.45
N CYS A 303 -14.58 0.78 -16.75
CA CYS A 303 -14.84 2.17 -16.38
C CYS A 303 -16.06 2.76 -17.11
N THR A 304 -16.23 2.46 -18.41
CA THR A 304 -17.44 2.82 -19.15
C THR A 304 -18.70 2.24 -18.51
N PHE A 305 -18.66 0.95 -18.20
CA PHE A 305 -19.76 0.27 -17.50
C PHE A 305 -20.06 0.90 -16.14
N ALA A 306 -18.99 1.18 -15.35
CA ALA A 306 -19.13 1.77 -14.01
C ALA A 306 -19.77 3.18 -14.08
N LEU A 307 -19.39 4.01 -15.04
CA LEU A 307 -20.00 5.32 -15.24
C LEU A 307 -21.49 5.23 -15.56
N LEU A 308 -21.84 4.39 -16.54
CA LEU A 308 -23.23 4.25 -17.01
C LEU A 308 -24.16 3.57 -16.00
N ASN A 309 -23.62 2.77 -15.08
CA ASN A 309 -24.39 2.01 -14.10
C ASN A 309 -24.10 2.44 -12.65
N TYR A 310 -23.60 3.67 -12.46
CA TYR A 310 -23.08 4.11 -11.16
C TYR A 310 -24.07 3.93 -10.00
N GLU A 311 -25.33 4.34 -10.16
CA GLU A 311 -26.33 4.25 -9.08
C GLU A 311 -26.61 2.80 -8.67
N GLY A 312 -26.65 1.87 -9.60
CA GLY A 312 -26.78 0.45 -9.31
C GLY A 312 -25.56 -0.14 -8.60
N LEU A 313 -24.36 0.28 -9.01
CA LEU A 313 -23.11 -0.12 -8.39
C LEU A 313 -22.96 0.51 -6.99
N LYS A 314 -23.29 1.79 -6.82
CA LYS A 314 -23.32 2.46 -5.52
C LYS A 314 -24.19 1.68 -4.54
N LYS A 315 -25.43 1.35 -4.94
CA LYS A 315 -26.34 0.55 -4.11
C LYS A 315 -25.79 -0.84 -3.75
N LYS A 316 -25.04 -1.47 -4.68
CA LYS A 316 -24.45 -2.78 -4.46
C LYS A 316 -23.24 -2.77 -3.54
N PHE A 317 -22.36 -1.76 -3.68
CA PHE A 317 -21.05 -1.74 -3.07
C PHE A 317 -20.94 -0.82 -1.84
N ALA A 318 -21.64 0.33 -1.80
CA ALA A 318 -21.39 1.37 -0.82
C ALA A 318 -21.41 0.87 0.63
N ASP A 319 -22.48 0.22 1.07
CA ASP A 319 -22.62 -0.25 2.46
C ASP A 319 -21.62 -1.35 2.77
N LYS A 320 -21.52 -2.36 1.91
CA LYS A 320 -20.60 -3.48 2.08
C LYS A 320 -19.16 -3.01 2.21
N CYS A 321 -18.73 -2.14 1.30
CA CYS A 321 -17.36 -1.62 1.27
C CYS A 321 -17.09 -0.66 2.43
N TYR A 322 -18.07 0.19 2.76
CA TYR A 322 -17.95 1.10 3.90
C TYR A 322 -17.75 0.35 5.22
N TYR A 323 -18.58 -0.66 5.51
CA TYR A 323 -18.45 -1.44 6.74
C TYR A 323 -17.13 -2.21 6.77
N TYR A 324 -16.70 -2.76 5.64
CA TYR A 324 -15.39 -3.40 5.53
C TYR A 324 -14.25 -2.42 5.84
N ALA A 325 -14.26 -1.22 5.25
CA ALA A 325 -13.25 -0.19 5.51
C ALA A 325 -13.25 0.29 6.97
N ARG A 326 -14.42 0.47 7.57
CA ARG A 326 -14.56 0.87 8.98
C ARG A 326 -13.99 -0.18 9.94
N ASP A 327 -14.26 -1.45 9.68
CA ASP A 327 -13.80 -2.54 10.53
C ASP A 327 -12.28 -2.76 10.40
N HIS A 328 -11.67 -2.33 9.28
CA HIS A 328 -10.22 -2.30 9.04
C HIS A 328 -9.66 -0.86 9.20
N SER A 329 -10.02 -0.16 10.29
CA SER A 329 -9.45 1.17 10.53
C SER A 329 -7.95 1.12 10.79
N TYR A 330 -7.26 2.22 10.45
CA TYR A 330 -5.81 2.33 10.59
C TYR A 330 -5.36 2.10 12.03
N GLU A 331 -6.04 2.73 12.98
CA GLU A 331 -5.71 2.66 14.41
C GLU A 331 -5.91 1.24 14.96
N ASN A 332 -6.99 0.55 14.56
CA ASN A 332 -7.22 -0.84 14.96
C ASN A 332 -6.15 -1.77 14.38
N GLY A 333 -5.80 -1.59 13.10
CA GLY A 333 -4.74 -2.37 12.46
C GLY A 333 -3.39 -2.19 13.16
N ILE A 334 -2.99 -0.95 13.45
CA ILE A 334 -1.75 -0.68 14.20
C ILE A 334 -1.80 -1.30 15.61
N LYS A 335 -2.91 -1.16 16.32
CA LYS A 335 -3.09 -1.78 17.64
C LYS A 335 -2.93 -3.29 17.56
N ASN A 336 -3.61 -3.95 16.63
CA ASN A 336 -3.54 -5.40 16.44
C ASN A 336 -2.11 -5.86 16.11
N LEU A 337 -1.39 -5.13 15.24
CA LEU A 337 0.01 -5.42 14.92
C LEU A 337 0.88 -5.36 16.17
N VAL A 338 0.79 -4.29 16.96
CA VAL A 338 1.57 -4.10 18.18
C VAL A 338 1.28 -5.21 19.18
N GLU A 339 0.02 -5.53 19.43
CA GLU A 339 -0.39 -6.59 20.37
C GLU A 339 0.15 -7.96 19.94
N ASN A 340 0.03 -8.29 18.64
CA ASN A 340 0.55 -9.54 18.09
C ASN A 340 2.08 -9.64 18.17
N ILE A 341 2.80 -8.55 17.86
CA ILE A 341 4.27 -8.52 17.92
C ILE A 341 4.74 -8.59 19.38
N ALA A 342 4.11 -7.85 20.28
CA ALA A 342 4.46 -7.81 21.68
C ALA A 342 4.09 -9.11 22.44
N GLY A 343 3.23 -9.94 21.87
CA GLY A 343 2.72 -11.16 22.51
C GLY A 343 1.74 -10.84 23.64
N ILE A 344 1.02 -9.73 23.54
CA ILE A 344 -0.05 -9.36 24.45
C ILE A 344 -1.31 -10.04 23.93
N ASN A 345 -1.71 -11.14 24.56
CA ASN A 345 -2.98 -11.80 24.23
C ASN A 345 -4.13 -10.90 24.68
N THR A 346 -4.79 -10.24 23.75
CA THR A 346 -6.15 -9.78 23.96
C THR A 346 -7.08 -10.98 23.67
N LYS A 347 -7.57 -11.59 24.77
CA LYS A 347 -8.71 -12.50 24.70
C LYS A 347 -9.99 -11.68 24.55
#